data_2ec4ee3fa4b7bde8748acc0dfe6a07ca
#
_entry.id   2ec4ee3fa4b7bde8748acc0dfe6a07ca
#
_cell.length_a   1.000
_cell.length_b   1.000
_cell.length_c   1.000
_cell.angle_alpha   90.00
_cell.angle_beta   90.00
_cell.angle_gamma   90.00
#
_symmetry.space_group_name_H-M   'P 1'
#
loop_
_entity.id
_entity.type
_entity.pdbx_description
1 polymer ?
#
loop_
_entity_poly.entity_id
_entity_poly.type
_entity_poly.pdbx_seq_one_letter_code
_entity_poly.pdbx_strand_id
1 'polypeptide(L)'
;MFYRLTRISLMGAAVCTAALVAQPAKADPYSLPIASSWPVALPPVTDNGTIAARQLAAQVGLPQFTSPSWRPGLLRHVVMFRYKPGTTAAMRAEVTMRFLRLAQDSRRPDGSHPVRSIEMGMQNSGEGADAGLQQAFIVTFASEGDRNFYVGKPVIMDPAWFDPAHEAFKNFAGPALEKVVVFDFDVLAVAGQQPDAHHAKPRTRR
;
A
#
# COMPACT_ATOMS: atom_id res chain seq x y z
N MET A 1 -13.72 95.65 34.76
CA MET A 1 -14.44 94.33 34.61
C MET A 1 -13.93 93.77 33.34
N PHE A 2 -12.92 92.81 33.40
CA PHE A 2 -12.20 92.30 32.23
C PHE A 2 -12.57 90.81 32.06
N TYR A 3 -13.19 90.44 30.93
CA TYR A 3 -13.46 89.09 30.55
C TYR A 3 -12.21 88.59 29.77
N ARG A 4 -11.63 87.51 30.25
CA ARG A 4 -10.56 86.80 29.54
C ARG A 4 -11.22 85.70 28.65
N LEU A 5 -10.96 85.78 27.36
CA LEU A 5 -11.33 84.72 26.39
C LEU A 5 -10.22 83.64 26.42
N THR A 6 -10.61 82.48 26.81
CA THR A 6 -9.75 81.27 26.75
C THR A 6 -9.80 80.65 25.37
N ARG A 7 -8.70 80.53 24.72
CA ARG A 7 -8.59 79.77 23.42
C ARG A 7 -8.55 78.31 23.71
N ILE A 8 -9.48 77.56 23.11
CA ILE A 8 -9.47 76.08 23.07
C ILE A 8 -8.68 75.65 21.85
N SER A 9 -7.53 75.01 22.10
CA SER A 9 -6.71 74.37 21.04
C SER A 9 -7.29 72.97 20.76
N LEU A 10 -7.80 72.75 19.55
CA LEU A 10 -8.16 71.42 19.08
C LEU A 10 -6.91 70.68 18.68
N MET A 11 -6.50 69.66 19.44
CA MET A 11 -5.51 68.69 19.04
C MET A 11 -6.19 67.67 18.12
N GLY A 12 -5.80 67.70 16.84
CA GLY A 12 -6.18 66.66 15.88
C GLY A 12 -5.48 65.36 16.18
N ALA A 13 -6.21 64.33 16.52
CA ALA A 13 -5.70 62.98 16.63
C ALA A 13 -5.52 62.39 15.22
N ALA A 14 -4.28 62.19 14.80
CA ALA A 14 -3.96 61.43 13.59
C ALA A 14 -4.19 59.92 13.84
N VAL A 15 -5.23 59.37 13.23
CA VAL A 15 -5.45 57.92 13.25
C VAL A 15 -4.50 57.29 12.22
N CYS A 16 -3.42 56.69 12.69
CA CYS A 16 -2.57 55.80 11.86
C CYS A 16 -3.30 54.49 11.67
N THR A 17 -3.96 54.32 10.52
CA THR A 17 -4.41 52.99 10.07
C THR A 17 -3.20 52.18 9.65
N ALA A 18 -2.72 51.30 10.55
CA ALA A 18 -1.73 50.29 10.19
C ALA A 18 -2.44 49.27 9.26
N ALA A 19 -2.10 49.28 7.97
CA ALA A 19 -2.49 48.24 7.05
C ALA A 19 -1.79 46.94 7.49
N LEU A 20 -2.57 45.98 7.99
CA LEU A 20 -2.10 44.62 8.24
C LEU A 20 -1.80 43.98 6.89
N VAL A 21 -0.54 43.99 6.48
CA VAL A 21 -0.06 43.21 5.34
C VAL A 21 -0.10 41.76 5.79
N ALA A 22 -1.11 41.03 5.37
CA ALA A 22 -1.17 39.57 5.56
C ALA A 22 0.06 38.96 4.91
N GLN A 23 0.95 38.40 5.73
CA GLN A 23 2.08 37.63 5.21
C GLN A 23 1.50 36.37 4.49
N PRO A 24 2.00 36.03 3.29
CA PRO A 24 1.60 34.78 2.64
C PRO A 24 1.92 33.63 3.60
N ALA A 25 0.90 32.82 3.90
CA ALA A 25 1.08 31.62 4.68
C ALA A 25 2.23 30.80 4.05
N LYS A 26 3.22 30.43 4.85
CA LYS A 26 4.25 29.49 4.39
C LYS A 26 3.54 28.24 3.90
N ALA A 27 3.73 27.90 2.63
CA ALA A 27 3.21 26.67 2.07
C ALA A 27 3.69 25.51 2.96
N ASP A 28 2.76 24.69 3.42
CA ASP A 28 3.07 23.46 4.15
C ASP A 28 3.92 22.58 3.22
N PRO A 29 5.18 22.24 3.60
CA PRO A 29 6.04 21.40 2.76
C PRO A 29 5.44 19.99 2.52
N TYR A 30 4.39 19.61 3.27
CA TYR A 30 3.64 18.38 3.09
C TYR A 30 2.32 18.57 2.33
N SER A 31 1.93 19.80 1.99
CA SER A 31 0.83 20.03 1.08
C SER A 31 1.28 19.67 -0.34
N LEU A 32 1.18 18.41 -0.67
CA LEU A 32 1.21 17.98 -2.06
C LEU A 32 0.16 18.77 -2.83
N PRO A 33 0.43 19.20 -4.09
CA PRO A 33 -0.61 19.79 -4.91
C PRO A 33 -1.70 18.74 -5.10
N ILE A 34 -2.66 18.77 -4.18
CA ILE A 34 -3.76 17.82 -4.18
C ILE A 34 -4.63 18.16 -5.37
N ALA A 35 -4.90 17.16 -6.16
CA ALA A 35 -6.09 16.95 -6.94
C ALA A 35 -6.18 17.51 -8.35
N SER A 36 -5.43 18.45 -8.83
CA SER A 36 -5.56 18.83 -10.26
C SER A 36 -4.72 17.98 -11.23
N SER A 37 -3.86 17.10 -10.69
CA SER A 37 -2.96 16.26 -11.50
C SER A 37 -3.00 14.75 -11.17
N TRP A 38 -3.90 14.30 -10.30
CA TRP A 38 -4.09 12.86 -10.07
C TRP A 38 -5.12 12.33 -11.07
N PRO A 39 -4.70 11.63 -12.12
CA PRO A 39 -5.62 11.17 -13.17
C PRO A 39 -6.44 9.94 -12.77
N VAL A 40 -6.40 9.53 -11.49
CA VAL A 40 -6.98 8.25 -11.07
C VAL A 40 -8.27 8.50 -10.31
N ALA A 41 -9.41 8.25 -10.98
CA ALA A 41 -10.66 8.01 -10.27
C ALA A 41 -10.47 6.77 -9.39
N LEU A 42 -10.63 6.94 -8.06
CA LEU A 42 -10.56 5.79 -7.16
C LEU A 42 -11.70 4.82 -7.47
N PRO A 43 -11.40 3.52 -7.61
CA PRO A 43 -12.44 2.52 -7.80
C PRO A 43 -13.34 2.46 -6.55
N PRO A 44 -14.61 2.05 -6.68
CA PRO A 44 -15.50 1.89 -5.54
C PRO A 44 -14.97 0.84 -4.57
N VAL A 45 -15.20 1.08 -3.28
CA VAL A 45 -14.89 0.10 -2.22
C VAL A 45 -15.84 -1.10 -2.37
N THR A 46 -15.29 -2.30 -2.31
CA THR A 46 -16.06 -3.54 -2.42
C THR A 46 -16.17 -4.20 -1.04
N ASP A 47 -17.37 -4.27 -0.48
CA ASP A 47 -17.63 -4.83 0.86
C ASP A 47 -17.37 -6.34 0.95
N ASN A 48 -17.50 -7.06 -0.16
CA ASN A 48 -17.25 -8.51 -0.22
C ASN A 48 -16.43 -8.90 -1.45
N GLY A 49 -15.12 -8.71 -1.35
CA GLY A 49 -14.17 -9.00 -2.44
C GLY A 49 -14.20 -10.45 -2.91
N THR A 50 -14.46 -11.42 -2.03
CA THR A 50 -14.54 -12.84 -2.41
C THR A 50 -15.75 -13.14 -3.30
N ILE A 51 -16.91 -12.58 -2.99
CA ILE A 51 -18.13 -12.77 -3.81
C ILE A 51 -17.93 -12.10 -5.18
N ALA A 52 -17.44 -10.85 -5.20
CA ALA A 52 -17.18 -10.15 -6.45
C ALA A 52 -16.18 -10.89 -7.34
N ALA A 53 -15.09 -11.41 -6.76
CA ALA A 53 -14.08 -12.17 -7.50
C ALA A 53 -14.66 -13.49 -8.07
N ARG A 54 -15.49 -14.22 -7.31
CA ARG A 54 -16.16 -15.43 -7.80
C ARG A 54 -17.13 -15.14 -8.96
N GLN A 55 -17.91 -14.04 -8.84
CA GLN A 55 -18.80 -13.63 -9.91
C GLN A 55 -18.02 -13.26 -11.17
N LEU A 56 -16.94 -12.51 -11.03
CA LEU A 56 -16.09 -12.16 -12.15
C LEU A 56 -15.43 -13.38 -12.79
N ALA A 57 -14.90 -14.31 -11.99
CA ALA A 57 -14.34 -15.57 -12.48
C ALA A 57 -15.35 -16.40 -13.26
N ALA A 58 -16.61 -16.45 -12.79
CA ALA A 58 -17.69 -17.13 -13.50
C ALA A 58 -18.06 -16.46 -14.82
N GLN A 59 -17.99 -15.12 -14.88
CA GLN A 59 -18.31 -14.36 -16.10
C GLN A 59 -17.25 -14.51 -17.19
N VAL A 60 -15.95 -14.44 -16.83
CA VAL A 60 -14.86 -14.44 -17.81
C VAL A 60 -14.23 -15.81 -18.03
N GLY A 61 -14.51 -16.77 -17.17
CA GLY A 61 -13.93 -18.11 -17.18
C GLY A 61 -12.55 -18.17 -16.49
N LEU A 62 -12.23 -19.31 -15.87
CA LEU A 62 -10.97 -19.51 -15.14
C LEU A 62 -9.72 -19.33 -16.01
N PRO A 63 -9.68 -19.80 -17.29
CA PRO A 63 -8.52 -19.58 -18.14
C PRO A 63 -8.15 -18.11 -18.29
N GLN A 64 -9.15 -17.24 -18.52
CA GLN A 64 -8.94 -15.80 -18.64
C GLN A 64 -8.64 -15.17 -17.28
N PHE A 65 -9.40 -15.49 -16.24
CA PHE A 65 -9.29 -14.93 -14.90
C PHE A 65 -7.92 -15.15 -14.27
N THR A 66 -7.24 -16.26 -14.62
CA THR A 66 -5.90 -16.61 -14.11
C THR A 66 -4.78 -16.36 -15.11
N SER A 67 -5.08 -15.84 -16.31
CA SER A 67 -4.08 -15.58 -17.33
C SER A 67 -3.09 -14.49 -16.88
N PRO A 68 -1.76 -14.63 -17.14
CA PRO A 68 -0.78 -13.58 -16.84
C PRO A 68 -1.05 -12.27 -17.61
N SER A 69 -1.83 -12.33 -18.69
CA SER A 69 -2.26 -11.15 -19.45
C SER A 69 -3.56 -10.54 -18.93
N TRP A 70 -4.21 -11.13 -17.93
CA TRP A 70 -5.44 -10.60 -17.36
C TRP A 70 -5.15 -9.40 -16.46
N ARG A 71 -5.65 -8.23 -16.88
CA ARG A 71 -5.47 -6.94 -16.18
C ARG A 71 -4.02 -6.74 -15.74
N PRO A 72 -3.11 -6.48 -16.72
CA PRO A 72 -1.71 -6.22 -16.42
C PRO A 72 -1.56 -4.94 -15.59
N GLY A 73 -0.65 -4.96 -14.64
CA GLY A 73 -0.39 -3.86 -13.72
C GLY A 73 0.33 -4.35 -12.47
N LEU A 74 0.90 -3.41 -11.72
CA LEU A 74 1.59 -3.75 -10.48
C LEU A 74 0.57 -3.94 -9.36
N LEU A 75 0.47 -5.15 -8.84
CA LEU A 75 -0.41 -5.51 -7.73
C LEU A 75 0.39 -5.91 -6.50
N ARG A 76 -0.04 -5.47 -5.33
CA ARG A 76 0.48 -5.88 -4.03
C ARG A 76 -0.53 -6.76 -3.30
N HIS A 77 -0.04 -7.88 -2.78
CA HIS A 77 -0.76 -8.79 -1.90
C HIS A 77 -0.05 -8.76 -0.55
N VAL A 78 -0.64 -8.03 0.39
CA VAL A 78 -0.11 -7.85 1.74
C VAL A 78 -0.71 -8.91 2.63
N VAL A 79 0.13 -9.71 3.28
CA VAL A 79 -0.29 -10.77 4.20
C VAL A 79 0.33 -10.52 5.56
N MET A 80 -0.49 -10.52 6.61
CA MET A 80 -0.02 -10.31 7.97
C MET A 80 -0.45 -11.46 8.86
N PHE A 81 0.49 -11.94 9.69
CA PHE A 81 0.31 -13.09 10.57
C PHE A 81 0.33 -12.71 12.04
N ARG A 82 -0.58 -13.33 12.78
CA ARG A 82 -0.48 -13.55 14.21
C ARG A 82 -0.34 -15.04 14.44
N TYR A 83 0.73 -15.45 15.12
CA TYR A 83 0.97 -16.84 15.46
C TYR A 83 0.18 -17.23 16.72
N LYS A 84 -0.22 -18.49 16.81
CA LYS A 84 -0.81 -19.04 18.03
C LYS A 84 0.16 -18.95 19.21
N PRO A 85 -0.34 -18.75 20.44
CA PRO A 85 0.49 -18.90 21.64
C PRO A 85 1.21 -20.25 21.63
N GLY A 86 2.49 -20.24 22.02
CA GLY A 86 3.31 -21.46 22.04
C GLY A 86 3.92 -21.88 20.72
N THR A 87 3.63 -21.20 19.59
CA THR A 87 4.34 -21.45 18.33
C THR A 87 5.83 -21.17 18.51
N THR A 88 6.67 -22.20 18.33
CA THR A 88 8.12 -22.11 18.55
C THR A 88 8.81 -21.17 17.58
N ALA A 89 9.99 -20.66 17.96
CA ALA A 89 10.81 -19.85 17.06
C ALA A 89 11.21 -20.63 15.79
N ALA A 90 11.49 -21.92 15.92
CA ALA A 90 11.81 -22.80 14.80
C ALA A 90 10.63 -22.92 13.82
N MET A 91 9.40 -23.09 14.33
CA MET A 91 8.21 -23.15 13.47
C MET A 91 7.97 -21.82 12.75
N ARG A 92 8.11 -20.67 13.44
CA ARG A 92 8.01 -19.36 12.80
C ARG A 92 9.06 -19.14 11.71
N ALA A 93 10.29 -19.57 11.97
CA ALA A 93 11.36 -19.52 10.96
C ALA A 93 11.03 -20.39 9.74
N GLU A 94 10.52 -21.60 9.96
CA GLU A 94 10.14 -22.52 8.87
C GLU A 94 8.96 -21.95 8.04
N VAL A 95 7.94 -21.39 8.69
CA VAL A 95 6.85 -20.69 7.99
C VAL A 95 7.40 -19.54 7.14
N THR A 96 8.30 -18.73 7.71
CA THR A 96 8.93 -17.62 7.00
C THR A 96 9.71 -18.09 5.78
N MET A 97 10.56 -19.09 5.95
CA MET A 97 11.40 -19.63 4.86
C MET A 97 10.54 -20.21 3.74
N ARG A 98 9.50 -20.98 4.06
CA ARG A 98 8.58 -21.54 3.06
C ARG A 98 7.81 -20.45 2.33
N PHE A 99 7.36 -19.40 3.03
CA PHE A 99 6.70 -18.28 2.38
C PHE A 99 7.64 -17.58 1.37
N LEU A 100 8.86 -17.26 1.78
CA LEU A 100 9.84 -16.62 0.89
C LEU A 100 10.19 -17.48 -0.32
N ARG A 101 10.26 -18.81 -0.14
CA ARG A 101 10.52 -19.74 -1.24
C ARG A 101 9.41 -19.75 -2.30
N LEU A 102 8.20 -19.33 -1.98
CA LEU A 102 7.12 -19.22 -2.97
C LEU A 102 7.50 -18.30 -4.15
N ALA A 103 8.44 -17.37 -3.98
CA ALA A 103 8.96 -16.58 -5.10
C ALA A 103 9.61 -17.46 -6.21
N GLN A 104 10.08 -18.66 -5.82
CA GLN A 104 10.75 -19.62 -6.72
C GLN A 104 9.90 -20.87 -6.96
N ASP A 105 9.16 -21.31 -5.93
CA ASP A 105 8.40 -22.57 -5.98
C ASP A 105 7.04 -22.39 -6.68
N SER A 106 6.46 -21.17 -6.68
CA SER A 106 5.24 -20.86 -7.43
C SER A 106 5.48 -20.87 -8.91
N ARG A 107 4.85 -21.80 -9.61
CA ARG A 107 5.03 -22.00 -11.06
C ARG A 107 3.69 -22.35 -11.71
N ARG A 108 3.51 -21.83 -12.91
CA ARG A 108 2.46 -22.24 -13.82
C ARG A 108 2.85 -23.55 -14.53
N PRO A 109 1.89 -24.26 -15.15
CA PRO A 109 2.20 -25.48 -15.92
C PRO A 109 3.21 -25.26 -17.05
N ASP A 110 3.28 -24.05 -17.61
CA ASP A 110 4.25 -23.67 -18.65
C ASP A 110 5.64 -23.31 -18.09
N GLY A 111 5.83 -23.39 -16.77
CA GLY A 111 7.07 -23.05 -16.08
C GLY A 111 7.24 -21.58 -15.74
N SER A 112 6.34 -20.69 -16.17
CA SER A 112 6.41 -19.27 -15.83
C SER A 112 6.08 -19.01 -14.35
N HIS A 113 6.63 -17.91 -13.82
CA HIS A 113 6.48 -17.54 -12.41
C HIS A 113 5.45 -16.41 -12.26
N PRO A 114 4.36 -16.62 -11.49
CA PRO A 114 3.39 -15.57 -11.21
C PRO A 114 3.94 -14.50 -10.24
N VAL A 115 4.84 -14.89 -9.33
CA VAL A 115 5.38 -14.02 -8.30
C VAL A 115 6.60 -13.26 -8.82
N ARG A 116 6.60 -11.92 -8.70
CA ARG A 116 7.76 -11.08 -9.01
C ARG A 116 8.74 -10.96 -7.84
N SER A 117 8.22 -10.71 -6.66
CA SER A 117 9.02 -10.59 -5.44
C SER A 117 8.17 -10.87 -4.20
N ILE A 118 8.84 -11.27 -3.12
CA ILE A 118 8.29 -11.34 -1.78
C ILE A 118 9.21 -10.59 -0.84
N GLU A 119 8.67 -9.60 -0.14
CA GLU A 119 9.33 -8.87 0.93
C GLU A 119 8.73 -9.32 2.26
N MET A 120 9.51 -9.32 3.34
CA MET A 120 9.01 -9.66 4.66
C MET A 120 9.57 -8.73 5.74
N GLY A 121 8.79 -8.51 6.79
CA GLY A 121 9.21 -7.76 7.96
C GLY A 121 8.52 -8.22 9.24
N MET A 122 9.15 -7.92 10.37
CA MET A 122 8.57 -8.11 11.69
C MET A 122 7.93 -6.80 12.15
N GLN A 123 6.82 -6.91 12.90
CA GLN A 123 6.19 -5.74 13.51
C GLN A 123 7.19 -5.01 14.43
N ASN A 124 7.32 -3.69 14.21
CA ASN A 124 8.17 -2.81 15.00
C ASN A 124 7.60 -1.39 15.18
N SER A 125 6.31 -1.17 14.83
CA SER A 125 5.65 0.11 15.06
C SER A 125 5.42 0.35 16.55
N GLY A 126 5.74 1.56 17.02
CA GLY A 126 5.45 2.02 18.37
C GLY A 126 4.06 2.63 18.56
N GLU A 127 3.20 2.63 17.53
CA GLU A 127 1.89 3.31 17.56
C GLU A 127 0.80 2.53 18.32
N GLY A 128 1.04 1.22 18.61
CA GLY A 128 0.06 0.38 19.31
C GLY A 128 -1.18 0.03 18.49
N ALA A 129 -1.12 0.15 17.17
CA ALA A 129 -2.23 -0.08 16.23
C ALA A 129 -2.06 -1.35 15.38
N ASP A 130 -1.23 -2.30 15.82
CA ASP A 130 -0.88 -3.52 15.08
C ASP A 130 -1.94 -4.63 15.14
N ALA A 131 -2.99 -4.47 15.95
CA ALA A 131 -4.03 -5.49 16.18
C ALA A 131 -3.47 -6.86 16.58
N GLY A 132 -2.27 -6.90 17.20
CA GLY A 132 -1.55 -8.09 17.61
C GLY A 132 -0.91 -8.88 16.46
N LEU A 133 -0.84 -8.31 15.26
CA LEU A 133 -0.12 -8.90 14.14
C LEU A 133 1.39 -8.79 14.37
N GLN A 134 2.14 -9.81 13.98
CA GLN A 134 3.55 -9.97 14.37
C GLN A 134 4.51 -9.93 13.19
N GLN A 135 4.05 -10.32 12.01
CA GLN A 135 4.87 -10.45 10.82
C GLN A 135 4.06 -10.09 9.59
N ALA A 136 4.70 -9.44 8.63
CA ALA A 136 4.07 -9.09 7.36
C ALA A 136 4.91 -9.56 6.16
N PHE A 137 4.21 -9.85 5.07
CA PHE A 137 4.78 -10.13 3.77
C PHE A 137 4.10 -9.26 2.72
N ILE A 138 4.84 -8.82 1.72
CA ILE A 138 4.33 -8.14 0.54
C ILE A 138 4.73 -8.97 -0.68
N VAL A 139 3.73 -9.59 -1.32
CA VAL A 139 3.94 -10.30 -2.58
C VAL A 139 3.59 -9.37 -3.73
N THR A 140 4.46 -9.27 -4.71
CA THR A 140 4.27 -8.42 -5.90
C THR A 140 3.96 -9.29 -7.10
N PHE A 141 2.93 -8.88 -7.86
CA PHE A 141 2.52 -9.49 -9.13
C PHE A 141 2.58 -8.48 -10.28
N ALA A 142 2.65 -9.01 -11.52
CA ALA A 142 2.64 -8.23 -12.75
C ALA A 142 1.25 -8.05 -13.34
N SER A 143 0.28 -8.81 -12.84
CA SER A 143 -1.11 -8.77 -13.29
C SER A 143 -2.04 -9.26 -12.18
N GLU A 144 -3.32 -8.90 -12.30
CA GLU A 144 -4.36 -9.47 -11.46
C GLU A 144 -4.49 -10.99 -11.70
N GLY A 145 -4.30 -11.45 -12.94
CA GLY A 145 -4.33 -12.87 -13.26
C GLY A 145 -3.21 -13.68 -12.60
N ASP A 146 -2.03 -13.12 -12.42
CA ASP A 146 -0.95 -13.75 -11.66
C ASP A 146 -1.33 -13.92 -10.18
N ARG A 147 -1.90 -12.85 -9.58
CA ARG A 147 -2.42 -12.92 -8.22
C ARG A 147 -3.54 -13.94 -8.08
N ASN A 148 -4.48 -13.97 -9.04
CA ASN A 148 -5.61 -14.90 -9.02
C ASN A 148 -5.15 -16.35 -9.06
N PHE A 149 -4.18 -16.66 -9.93
CA PHE A 149 -3.57 -17.98 -10.01
C PHE A 149 -2.87 -18.35 -8.69
N TYR A 150 -2.03 -17.45 -8.16
CA TYR A 150 -1.27 -17.67 -6.92
C TYR A 150 -2.20 -17.91 -5.72
N VAL A 151 -3.22 -17.07 -5.53
CA VAL A 151 -4.12 -17.15 -4.36
C VAL A 151 -5.01 -18.38 -4.41
N GLY A 152 -5.63 -18.66 -5.56
CA GLY A 152 -6.53 -19.80 -5.73
C GLY A 152 -7.75 -19.75 -4.81
N LYS A 153 -7.83 -20.68 -3.87
CA LYS A 153 -8.92 -20.74 -2.88
C LYS A 153 -8.90 -19.52 -1.93
N PRO A 154 -10.09 -19.00 -1.59
CA PRO A 154 -11.41 -19.59 -1.76
C PRO A 154 -12.14 -19.20 -3.06
N VAL A 155 -11.53 -18.41 -3.95
CA VAL A 155 -12.17 -17.95 -5.19
C VAL A 155 -12.18 -19.04 -6.25
N ILE A 156 -11.05 -19.71 -6.45
CA ILE A 156 -10.84 -20.75 -7.46
C ILE A 156 -10.73 -22.10 -6.75
N MET A 157 -11.66 -23.01 -7.05
CA MET A 157 -11.71 -24.32 -6.41
C MET A 157 -11.09 -25.43 -7.26
N ASP A 158 -11.00 -25.22 -8.58
CA ASP A 158 -10.42 -26.19 -9.53
C ASP A 158 -8.88 -26.12 -9.48
N PRO A 159 -8.19 -27.23 -9.09
CA PRO A 159 -6.74 -27.26 -8.93
C PRO A 159 -5.97 -27.05 -10.25
N ALA A 160 -6.59 -27.18 -11.39
CA ALA A 160 -5.96 -26.86 -12.67
C ALA A 160 -5.65 -25.37 -12.85
N TRP A 161 -6.28 -24.49 -12.05
CA TRP A 161 -6.24 -23.04 -12.24
C TRP A 161 -5.67 -22.26 -11.05
N PHE A 162 -5.01 -22.93 -10.10
CA PHE A 162 -4.32 -22.25 -9.02
C PHE A 162 -2.96 -22.88 -8.70
N ASP A 163 -2.15 -22.12 -7.96
CA ASP A 163 -0.78 -22.49 -7.58
C ASP A 163 -0.78 -23.59 -6.50
N PRO A 164 -0.31 -24.81 -6.82
CA PRO A 164 -0.23 -25.88 -5.84
C PRO A 164 0.81 -25.61 -4.74
N ALA A 165 1.88 -24.84 -5.02
CA ALA A 165 2.90 -24.55 -4.03
C ALA A 165 2.35 -23.62 -2.93
N HIS A 166 1.59 -22.59 -3.32
CA HIS A 166 0.93 -21.72 -2.35
C HIS A 166 -0.16 -22.45 -1.55
N GLU A 167 -0.93 -23.36 -2.18
CA GLU A 167 -1.90 -24.17 -1.46
C GLU A 167 -1.24 -25.09 -0.44
N ALA A 168 -0.13 -25.74 -0.79
CA ALA A 168 0.67 -26.53 0.13
C ALA A 168 1.23 -25.70 1.29
N PHE A 169 1.68 -24.46 1.01
CA PHE A 169 2.12 -23.54 2.04
C PHE A 169 0.98 -23.18 3.02
N LYS A 170 -0.22 -22.85 2.53
CA LYS A 170 -1.40 -22.55 3.38
C LYS A 170 -1.73 -23.71 4.31
N ASN A 171 -1.70 -24.93 3.80
CA ASN A 171 -1.95 -26.14 4.58
C ASN A 171 -0.89 -26.37 5.66
N PHE A 172 0.38 -26.07 5.36
CA PHE A 172 1.48 -26.18 6.32
C PHE A 172 1.41 -25.09 7.40
N ALA A 173 1.21 -23.83 7.02
CA ALA A 173 1.28 -22.69 7.94
C ALA A 173 0.01 -22.55 8.81
N GLY A 174 -1.15 -22.89 8.27
CA GLY A 174 -2.46 -22.69 8.92
C GLY A 174 -2.53 -23.19 10.37
N PRO A 175 -2.06 -24.40 10.72
CA PRO A 175 -2.06 -24.90 12.10
C PRO A 175 -1.29 -24.01 13.10
N ALA A 176 -0.26 -23.27 12.67
CA ALA A 176 0.54 -22.39 13.51
C ALA A 176 -0.02 -20.97 13.64
N LEU A 177 -0.98 -20.60 12.79
CA LEU A 177 -1.52 -19.24 12.71
C LEU A 177 -2.81 -19.10 13.51
N GLU A 178 -2.90 -18.04 14.31
CA GLU A 178 -4.13 -17.63 15.02
C GLU A 178 -4.97 -16.71 14.13
N LYS A 179 -4.30 -15.78 13.41
CA LYS A 179 -4.95 -14.81 12.54
C LYS A 179 -4.12 -14.57 11.29
N VAL A 180 -4.81 -14.48 10.18
CA VAL A 180 -4.25 -14.03 8.91
C VAL A 180 -5.09 -12.85 8.43
N VAL A 181 -4.42 -11.76 8.07
CA VAL A 181 -5.03 -10.62 7.40
C VAL A 181 -4.43 -10.52 6.01
N VAL A 182 -5.28 -10.36 5.01
CA VAL A 182 -4.87 -10.19 3.62
C VAL A 182 -5.48 -8.91 3.08
N PHE A 183 -4.65 -8.10 2.44
CA PHE A 183 -5.07 -6.89 1.76
C PHE A 183 -4.40 -6.80 0.39
N ASP A 184 -5.21 -6.77 -0.66
CA ASP A 184 -4.75 -6.67 -2.04
C ASP A 184 -5.07 -5.28 -2.59
N PHE A 185 -4.14 -4.73 -3.38
CA PHE A 185 -4.38 -3.49 -4.10
C PHE A 185 -3.55 -3.38 -5.37
N ASP A 186 -4.14 -2.78 -6.41
CA ASP A 186 -3.42 -2.30 -7.57
C ASP A 186 -2.65 -1.02 -7.19
N VAL A 187 -1.40 -0.91 -7.62
CA VAL A 187 -0.63 0.31 -7.39
C VAL A 187 -1.13 1.40 -8.32
N LEU A 188 -2.05 2.22 -7.82
CA LEU A 188 -2.69 3.29 -8.58
C LEU A 188 -1.81 4.54 -8.70
N ALA A 189 -0.99 4.80 -7.67
CA ALA A 189 -0.09 5.94 -7.62
C ALA A 189 1.12 5.64 -6.74
N VAL A 190 2.22 6.27 -7.04
CA VAL A 190 3.44 6.26 -6.22
C VAL A 190 3.86 7.71 -6.00
N ALA A 191 3.95 8.12 -4.73
CA ALA A 191 4.55 9.38 -4.35
C ALA A 191 5.94 9.11 -3.77
N GLY A 192 6.88 10.00 -4.03
CA GLY A 192 8.24 9.89 -3.52
C GLY A 192 9.08 11.07 -3.93
N GLN A 193 10.22 11.26 -3.27
CA GLN A 193 11.23 12.23 -3.71
C GLN A 193 11.90 11.68 -4.97
N GLN A 194 12.05 12.49 -6.01
CA GLN A 194 12.93 12.15 -7.11
C GLN A 194 14.36 12.04 -6.56
N PRO A 195 15.17 11.04 -6.99
CA PRO A 195 16.57 11.00 -6.63
C PRO A 195 17.20 12.34 -7.03
N ASP A 196 17.81 13.02 -6.06
CA ASP A 196 18.48 14.30 -6.31
C ASP A 196 19.45 14.14 -7.47
N ALA A 197 19.22 14.86 -8.57
CA ALA A 197 20.09 14.87 -9.76
C ALA A 197 21.51 15.38 -9.42
N HIS A 198 21.71 15.90 -8.21
CA HIS A 198 22.96 16.46 -7.72
C HIS A 198 23.99 15.44 -7.20
N HIS A 199 23.66 14.15 -7.11
CA HIS A 199 24.61 13.10 -6.68
C HIS A 199 25.13 12.20 -7.79
N ALA A 200 24.84 12.52 -9.05
CA ALA A 200 25.55 11.90 -10.16
C ALA A 200 27.02 12.34 -10.16
N LYS A 201 27.93 11.57 -9.54
CA LYS A 201 29.37 11.79 -9.69
C LYS A 201 29.73 11.88 -11.17
N PRO A 202 30.47 12.91 -11.61
CA PRO A 202 30.92 12.98 -12.99
C PRO A 202 31.72 11.71 -13.31
N ARG A 203 31.32 10.98 -14.35
CA ARG A 203 32.13 9.87 -14.88
C ARG A 203 33.41 10.52 -15.46
N THR A 204 34.51 10.44 -14.73
CA THR A 204 35.84 10.74 -15.27
C THR A 204 36.10 9.78 -16.43
N ARG A 205 36.04 10.31 -17.64
CA ARG A 205 36.58 9.61 -18.82
C ARG A 205 38.11 9.54 -18.63
N ARG A 206 38.64 8.33 -18.57
CA ARG A 206 40.04 8.02 -18.89
C ARG A 206 40.17 7.66 -20.36
#